data_4d3841263787a3c6b40ce4dbfef630d6
#
_entry.id   4d3841263787a3c6b40ce4dbfef630d6
#
_cell.length_a   1.000
_cell.length_b   1.000
_cell.length_c   1.000
_cell.angle_alpha   90.00
_cell.angle_beta   90.00
_cell.angle_gamma   90.00
#
_symmetry.space_group_name_H-M   'P 1'
#
loop_
_entity.id
_entity.type
_entity.pdbx_description
1 polymer ?
#
loop_
_entity_poly.entity_id
_entity_poly.type
_entity_poly.pdbx_seq_one_letter_code
_entity_poly.pdbx_strand_id
1 'polypeptide(L)'
;MKWITKGINVIKSIGYNILIPAPKDETLNKLDPEIEYIVEIKRKVKRRSLNANAYAWVLCEKIARELSKNAYISKNEVYKRVLMEAGTFTYIPIKNDAIERFIEIWHGHGLGWYAEDAGPAKTEGYTIMRAYHGSSVYTVDEMRRLIDALVDECNQLNIPLENNDYINSLINEWGNNEQKEATG
;
A
#
# COMPACT_ATOMS: atom_id res chain seq x y z
N MET A 1 18.17 15.72 7.85
CA MET A 1 17.06 16.69 7.85
C MET A 1 15.93 16.16 6.99
N LYS A 2 14.67 16.16 7.46
CA LYS A 2 13.50 15.67 6.71
C LYS A 2 12.27 16.51 7.09
N TRP A 3 11.53 17.03 6.10
CA TRP A 3 10.28 17.75 6.35
C TRP A 3 9.27 17.51 5.22
N ILE A 4 8.02 17.91 5.47
CA ILE A 4 6.93 17.83 4.49
C ILE A 4 6.64 19.25 4.03
N THR A 5 6.54 19.45 2.73
CA THR A 5 6.28 20.78 2.15
C THR A 5 5.27 20.71 1.01
N LYS A 6 4.68 21.86 0.70
CA LYS A 6 3.85 22.11 -0.48
C LYS A 6 4.43 23.33 -1.24
N GLY A 7 4.02 23.52 -2.48
CA GLY A 7 4.43 24.70 -3.25
C GLY A 7 5.87 24.64 -3.75
N ILE A 8 6.33 23.49 -4.20
CA ILE A 8 7.63 23.33 -4.85
C ILE A 8 7.59 24.08 -6.18
N ASN A 9 8.51 25.00 -6.40
CA ASN A 9 8.64 25.75 -7.64
C ASN A 9 9.88 25.32 -8.41
N VAL A 10 9.75 25.18 -9.72
CA VAL A 10 10.85 24.89 -10.64
C VAL A 10 11.13 26.13 -11.48
N ILE A 11 12.31 26.68 -11.37
CA ILE A 11 12.76 27.83 -12.13
C ILE A 11 13.70 27.34 -13.23
N LYS A 12 13.38 27.64 -14.49
CA LYS A 12 14.25 27.40 -15.63
C LYS A 12 15.14 28.61 -15.86
N SER A 13 16.45 28.40 -15.78
CA SER A 13 17.46 29.42 -16.13
C SER A 13 18.53 28.77 -17.01
N ILE A 14 19.82 28.90 -16.70
CA ILE A 14 20.91 28.13 -17.34
C ILE A 14 20.83 26.63 -16.99
N GLY A 15 19.94 26.26 -16.08
CA GLY A 15 19.59 24.91 -15.65
C GLY A 15 18.24 24.91 -14.97
N TYR A 16 17.96 23.86 -14.20
CA TYR A 16 16.75 23.79 -13.38
C TYR A 16 17.10 24.07 -11.92
N ASN A 17 16.49 25.12 -11.34
CA ASN A 17 16.57 25.38 -9.92
C ASN A 17 15.24 25.00 -9.27
N ILE A 18 15.28 24.27 -8.16
CA ILE A 18 14.11 23.83 -7.43
C ILE A 18 14.06 24.59 -6.10
N LEU A 19 13.03 25.43 -5.94
CA LEU A 19 12.75 26.12 -4.69
C LEU A 19 11.79 25.27 -3.85
N ILE A 20 12.24 24.84 -2.70
CA ILE A 20 11.49 24.01 -1.76
C ILE A 20 11.24 24.83 -0.50
N PRO A 21 9.98 25.20 -0.18
CA PRO A 21 9.69 25.84 1.09
C PRO A 21 10.11 24.93 2.26
N ALA A 22 10.91 25.45 3.16
CA ALA A 22 11.40 24.76 4.33
C ALA A 22 10.87 25.42 5.61
N PRO A 23 10.70 24.65 6.71
CA PRO A 23 10.39 25.24 8.01
C PRO A 23 11.53 26.16 8.48
N LYS A 24 11.24 27.02 9.43
CA LYS A 24 12.29 27.79 10.13
C LYS A 24 13.09 26.82 11.00
N ASP A 25 14.22 26.38 10.48
CA ASP A 25 15.12 25.43 11.14
C ASP A 25 16.54 25.96 11.04
N GLU A 26 17.15 26.19 12.19
CA GLU A 26 18.52 26.72 12.28
C GLU A 26 19.57 25.81 11.62
N THR A 27 19.25 24.52 11.46
CA THR A 27 20.14 23.58 10.77
C THR A 27 20.29 23.88 9.30
N LEU A 28 19.31 24.58 8.68
CA LEU A 28 19.40 25.04 7.28
C LEU A 28 20.50 26.12 7.10
N ASN A 29 20.73 26.94 8.13
CA ASN A 29 21.77 27.98 8.10
C ASN A 29 23.19 27.38 8.18
N LYS A 30 23.30 26.08 8.48
CA LYS A 30 24.58 25.38 8.56
C LYS A 30 24.93 24.60 7.25
N LEU A 31 24.07 24.73 6.23
CA LEU A 31 24.39 24.17 4.92
C LEU A 31 25.51 25.01 4.27
N ASP A 32 26.57 24.32 3.91
CA ASP A 32 27.69 24.92 3.21
C ASP A 32 27.46 24.81 1.70
N PRO A 33 27.45 25.92 0.94
CA PRO A 33 27.21 25.91 -0.49
C PRO A 33 28.30 25.19 -1.31
N GLU A 34 29.49 24.97 -0.73
CA GLU A 34 30.61 24.28 -1.39
C GLU A 34 30.54 22.74 -1.21
N ILE A 35 29.60 22.23 -0.41
CA ILE A 35 29.44 20.79 -0.15
C ILE A 35 28.28 20.22 -0.99
N GLU A 36 28.50 19.04 -1.56
CA GLU A 36 27.46 18.31 -2.28
C GLU A 36 26.47 17.64 -1.31
N TYR A 37 25.17 17.85 -1.55
CA TYR A 37 24.09 17.29 -0.76
C TYR A 37 23.20 16.42 -1.64
N ILE A 38 22.75 15.28 -1.10
CA ILE A 38 21.71 14.46 -1.72
C ILE A 38 20.35 14.98 -1.27
N VAL A 39 19.54 15.44 -2.23
CA VAL A 39 18.16 15.88 -1.98
C VAL A 39 17.19 14.87 -2.60
N GLU A 40 16.34 14.27 -1.75
CA GLU A 40 15.33 13.31 -2.18
C GLU A 40 13.94 13.92 -2.02
N ILE A 41 13.21 14.02 -3.15
CA ILE A 41 11.84 14.52 -3.18
C ILE A 41 10.89 13.36 -3.48
N LYS A 42 10.05 13.01 -2.50
CA LYS A 42 9.04 11.96 -2.64
C LYS A 42 7.65 12.53 -2.47
N ARG A 43 6.69 12.03 -3.26
CA ARG A 43 5.28 12.35 -3.03
C ARG A 43 4.85 11.80 -1.67
N LYS A 44 4.26 12.65 -0.81
CA LYS A 44 3.60 12.17 0.41
C LYS A 44 2.33 11.42 0.01
N VAL A 45 2.30 10.14 0.29
CA VAL A 45 1.13 9.29 0.07
C VAL A 45 0.47 9.05 1.42
N LYS A 46 -0.86 9.22 1.50
CA LYS A 46 -1.63 8.85 2.68
C LYS A 46 -1.62 7.33 2.83
N ARG A 47 -1.06 6.84 3.93
CA ARG A 47 -1.11 5.41 4.25
C ARG A 47 -2.43 5.06 4.94
N ARG A 48 -2.85 3.79 4.85
CA ARG A 48 -4.02 3.27 5.56
C ARG A 48 -3.91 3.46 7.07
N SER A 49 -5.05 3.65 7.73
CA SER A 49 -5.09 3.67 9.19
C SER A 49 -5.02 2.26 9.79
N LEU A 50 -4.64 2.16 11.06
CA LEU A 50 -4.70 0.90 11.82
C LEU A 50 -6.15 0.37 11.91
N ASN A 51 -7.14 1.27 12.00
CA ASN A 51 -8.55 0.93 12.05
C ASN A 51 -9.03 0.28 10.74
N ALA A 52 -8.59 0.78 9.58
CA ALA A 52 -8.89 0.19 8.29
C ALA A 52 -8.38 -1.25 8.18
N ASN A 53 -7.16 -1.47 8.65
CA ASN A 53 -6.59 -2.81 8.67
C ASN A 53 -7.32 -3.75 9.62
N ALA A 54 -7.64 -3.29 10.82
CA ALA A 54 -8.41 -4.07 11.79
C ALA A 54 -9.78 -4.45 11.23
N TYR A 55 -10.46 -3.50 10.58
CA TYR A 55 -11.76 -3.75 9.94
C TYR A 55 -11.66 -4.80 8.82
N ALA A 56 -10.69 -4.71 7.93
CA ALA A 56 -10.47 -5.72 6.90
C ALA A 56 -10.29 -7.14 7.52
N TRP A 57 -9.57 -7.25 8.62
CA TRP A 57 -9.41 -8.52 9.33
C TRP A 57 -10.70 -9.04 9.98
N VAL A 58 -11.55 -8.14 10.48
CA VAL A 58 -12.88 -8.52 10.98
C VAL A 58 -13.75 -9.07 9.84
N LEU A 59 -13.71 -8.46 8.65
CA LEU A 59 -14.43 -8.97 7.49
C LEU A 59 -13.89 -10.34 7.05
N CYS A 60 -12.57 -10.51 6.96
CA CYS A 60 -11.97 -11.80 6.65
C CYS A 60 -12.37 -12.90 7.65
N GLU A 61 -12.46 -12.58 8.94
CA GLU A 61 -12.93 -13.50 9.97
C GLU A 61 -14.39 -13.90 9.80
N LYS A 62 -15.28 -12.92 9.51
CA LYS A 62 -16.71 -13.15 9.26
C LYS A 62 -16.90 -14.06 8.03
N ILE A 63 -16.21 -13.78 6.93
CA ILE A 63 -16.24 -14.56 5.70
C ILE A 63 -15.73 -15.98 5.96
N ALA A 64 -14.57 -16.12 6.61
CA ALA A 64 -13.98 -17.41 6.92
C ALA A 64 -14.93 -18.28 7.75
N ARG A 65 -15.61 -17.68 8.76
CA ARG A 65 -16.60 -18.39 9.58
C ARG A 65 -17.80 -18.86 8.77
N GLU A 66 -18.31 -18.06 7.87
CA GLU A 66 -19.44 -18.42 7.01
C GLU A 66 -19.07 -19.56 6.06
N LEU A 67 -17.94 -19.45 5.38
CA LEU A 67 -17.45 -20.46 4.45
C LEU A 67 -17.06 -21.77 5.16
N SER A 68 -16.62 -21.71 6.42
CA SER A 68 -16.22 -22.88 7.21
C SER A 68 -17.39 -23.78 7.62
N LYS A 69 -18.64 -23.44 7.31
CA LYS A 69 -19.79 -24.32 7.53
C LYS A 69 -19.69 -25.64 6.74
N ASN A 70 -18.98 -25.65 5.62
CA ASN A 70 -18.83 -26.82 4.74
C ASN A 70 -17.42 -27.44 4.80
N ALA A 71 -16.38 -26.60 4.92
CA ALA A 71 -14.99 -27.01 5.01
C ALA A 71 -14.18 -25.91 5.71
N TYR A 72 -13.23 -26.28 6.56
CA TYR A 72 -12.43 -25.28 7.30
C TYR A 72 -11.68 -24.35 6.34
N ILE A 73 -11.91 -23.05 6.49
CA ILE A 73 -11.22 -21.98 5.77
C ILE A 73 -10.74 -20.97 6.81
N SER A 74 -9.45 -20.67 6.79
CA SER A 74 -8.86 -19.68 7.68
C SER A 74 -9.07 -18.24 7.15
N LYS A 75 -9.08 -17.26 8.04
CA LYS A 75 -9.11 -15.85 7.65
C LYS A 75 -7.90 -15.43 6.80
N ASN A 76 -6.76 -16.12 6.93
CA ASN A 76 -5.58 -15.86 6.11
C ASN A 76 -5.78 -16.31 4.67
N GLU A 77 -6.50 -17.42 4.45
CA GLU A 77 -6.88 -17.89 3.12
C GLU A 77 -7.88 -16.95 2.45
N VAL A 78 -8.88 -16.46 3.19
CA VAL A 78 -9.80 -15.42 2.70
C VAL A 78 -9.01 -14.16 2.32
N TYR A 79 -8.16 -13.67 3.21
CA TYR A 79 -7.33 -12.50 2.94
C TYR A 79 -6.45 -12.68 1.70
N LYS A 80 -5.79 -13.84 1.55
CA LYS A 80 -4.97 -14.14 0.38
C LYS A 80 -5.80 -14.09 -0.90
N ARG A 81 -6.95 -14.74 -0.92
CA ARG A 81 -7.84 -14.81 -2.09
C ARG A 81 -8.30 -13.41 -2.50
N VAL A 82 -8.85 -12.63 -1.57
CA VAL A 82 -9.34 -11.28 -1.87
C VAL A 82 -8.20 -10.34 -2.26
N LEU A 83 -7.01 -10.50 -1.66
CA LEU A 83 -5.83 -9.73 -2.04
C LEU A 83 -5.37 -10.06 -3.46
N MET A 84 -5.43 -11.31 -3.89
CA MET A 84 -5.08 -11.71 -5.26
C MET A 84 -6.13 -11.26 -6.29
N GLU A 85 -7.38 -11.05 -5.87
CA GLU A 85 -8.47 -10.54 -6.72
C GLU A 85 -8.45 -9.02 -6.85
N ALA A 86 -8.39 -8.30 -5.73
CA ALA A 86 -8.58 -6.85 -5.66
C ALA A 86 -7.34 -6.08 -5.15
N GLY A 87 -6.27 -6.76 -4.80
CA GLY A 87 -5.08 -6.15 -4.23
C GLY A 87 -4.18 -5.46 -5.25
N THR A 88 -3.25 -4.68 -4.74
CA THR A 88 -2.24 -3.99 -5.55
C THR A 88 -1.08 -4.94 -5.85
N PHE A 89 -0.66 -4.95 -7.11
CA PHE A 89 0.47 -5.76 -7.58
C PHE A 89 1.35 -4.99 -8.57
N THR A 90 2.52 -5.52 -8.82
CA THR A 90 3.47 -5.04 -9.83
C THR A 90 3.91 -6.20 -10.72
N TYR A 91 4.01 -5.98 -12.02
CA TYR A 91 4.63 -6.94 -12.93
C TYR A 91 6.14 -6.75 -12.94
N ILE A 92 6.88 -7.81 -12.66
CA ILE A 92 8.34 -7.81 -12.58
C ILE A 92 8.89 -8.91 -13.46
N PRO A 93 9.71 -8.60 -14.48
CA PRO A 93 10.41 -9.62 -15.26
C PRO A 93 11.54 -10.22 -14.41
N ILE A 94 11.47 -11.52 -14.18
CA ILE A 94 12.45 -12.28 -13.40
C ILE A 94 13.10 -13.32 -14.31
N LYS A 95 14.41 -13.48 -14.21
CA LYS A 95 15.14 -14.50 -14.91
C LYS A 95 14.70 -15.89 -14.44
N ASN A 96 14.52 -16.84 -15.38
CA ASN A 96 13.88 -18.12 -15.07
C ASN A 96 14.63 -18.91 -13.98
N ASP A 97 15.94 -18.80 -13.91
CA ASP A 97 16.77 -19.44 -12.90
C ASP A 97 16.71 -18.77 -11.51
N ALA A 98 16.09 -17.59 -11.40
CA ALA A 98 15.97 -16.82 -10.17
C ALA A 98 14.53 -16.77 -9.60
N ILE A 99 13.55 -17.39 -10.25
CA ILE A 99 12.14 -17.31 -9.88
C ILE A 99 11.88 -17.81 -8.46
N GLU A 100 12.35 -19.00 -8.12
CA GLU A 100 12.13 -19.59 -6.80
C GLU A 100 12.69 -18.70 -5.69
N ARG A 101 13.91 -18.19 -5.87
CA ARG A 101 14.54 -17.29 -4.92
C ARG A 101 13.80 -15.96 -4.82
N PHE A 102 13.29 -15.43 -5.93
CA PHE A 102 12.46 -14.22 -5.92
C PHE A 102 11.18 -14.42 -5.11
N ILE A 103 10.46 -15.53 -5.33
CA ILE A 103 9.23 -15.86 -4.60
C ILE A 103 9.52 -15.97 -3.10
N GLU A 104 10.58 -16.66 -2.71
CA GLU A 104 10.99 -16.82 -1.32
C GLU A 104 11.26 -15.47 -0.64
N ILE A 105 12.07 -14.61 -1.27
CA ILE A 105 12.39 -13.27 -0.76
C ILE A 105 11.13 -12.42 -0.68
N TRP A 106 10.26 -12.46 -1.71
CA TRP A 106 9.05 -11.68 -1.77
C TRP A 106 8.07 -12.07 -0.66
N HIS A 107 7.85 -13.36 -0.44
CA HIS A 107 7.07 -13.88 0.67
C HIS A 107 7.65 -13.53 2.05
N GLY A 108 8.97 -13.42 2.14
CA GLY A 108 9.68 -13.03 3.36
C GLY A 108 9.33 -11.64 3.89
N HIS A 109 8.71 -10.75 3.08
CA HIS A 109 8.21 -9.46 3.55
C HIS A 109 6.98 -9.57 4.46
N GLY A 110 6.37 -10.75 4.55
CA GLY A 110 5.26 -11.04 5.46
C GLY A 110 3.94 -11.36 4.77
N LEU A 111 2.88 -11.41 5.57
CA LEU A 111 1.55 -11.77 5.11
C LEU A 111 1.02 -10.80 4.03
N GLY A 112 0.53 -11.35 2.93
CA GLY A 112 0.00 -10.59 1.79
C GLY A 112 1.04 -10.28 0.71
N TRP A 113 2.30 -10.63 0.92
CA TRP A 113 3.33 -10.54 -0.10
C TRP A 113 3.40 -11.86 -0.86
N TYR A 114 2.63 -11.93 -1.96
CA TYR A 114 2.55 -13.12 -2.81
C TYR A 114 3.10 -12.81 -4.20
N ALA A 115 3.59 -13.85 -4.88
CA ALA A 115 3.99 -13.74 -6.27
C ALA A 115 3.51 -14.96 -7.05
N GLU A 116 3.04 -14.74 -8.27
CA GLU A 116 2.61 -15.80 -9.18
C GLU A 116 3.16 -15.55 -10.58
N ASP A 117 3.30 -16.63 -11.35
CA ASP A 117 3.70 -16.58 -12.75
C ASP A 117 2.56 -15.97 -13.59
N ALA A 118 2.85 -14.91 -14.31
CA ALA A 118 1.93 -14.23 -15.23
C ALA A 118 2.28 -14.50 -16.71
N GLY A 119 3.19 -15.43 -16.98
CA GLY A 119 3.57 -15.86 -18.31
C GLY A 119 4.97 -15.39 -18.76
N PRO A 120 5.40 -15.83 -19.95
CA PRO A 120 6.71 -15.51 -20.47
C PRO A 120 6.88 -14.01 -20.75
N ALA A 121 8.05 -13.48 -20.46
CA ALA A 121 8.41 -12.13 -20.85
C ALA A 121 8.73 -12.04 -22.35
N LYS A 122 8.72 -10.81 -22.90
CA LYS A 122 9.18 -10.57 -24.28
C LYS A 122 10.67 -10.91 -24.48
N THR A 123 11.44 -10.82 -23.41
CA THR A 123 12.87 -11.19 -23.41
C THR A 123 12.97 -12.69 -23.10
N GLU A 124 13.61 -13.43 -23.98
CA GLU A 124 13.86 -14.85 -23.80
C GLU A 124 14.63 -15.14 -22.50
N GLY A 125 14.27 -16.21 -21.79
CA GLY A 125 14.86 -16.58 -20.50
C GLY A 125 14.28 -15.81 -19.29
N TYR A 126 13.23 -15.00 -19.49
CA TYR A 126 12.55 -14.28 -18.41
C TYR A 126 11.06 -14.64 -18.34
N THR A 127 10.55 -14.66 -17.13
CA THR A 127 9.11 -14.80 -16.82
C THR A 127 8.61 -13.52 -16.15
N ILE A 128 7.40 -13.09 -16.51
CA ILE A 128 6.74 -11.99 -15.83
C ILE A 128 6.09 -12.54 -14.56
N MET A 129 6.55 -12.05 -13.42
CA MET A 129 5.92 -12.36 -12.14
C MET A 129 4.92 -11.27 -11.78
N ARG A 130 3.69 -11.66 -11.38
CA ARG A 130 2.73 -10.77 -10.74
C ARG A 130 3.02 -10.77 -9.25
N ALA A 131 3.61 -9.71 -8.75
CA ALA A 131 4.06 -9.57 -7.37
C ALA A 131 3.08 -8.70 -6.58
N TYR A 132 2.27 -9.32 -5.72
CA TYR A 132 1.29 -8.65 -4.86
C TYR A 132 1.97 -8.06 -3.65
N HIS A 133 1.54 -6.86 -3.29
CA HIS A 133 2.00 -6.16 -2.10
C HIS A 133 1.08 -6.47 -0.92
N GLY A 134 1.66 -6.72 0.24
CA GLY A 134 0.88 -6.86 1.48
C GLY A 134 0.18 -5.54 1.84
N SER A 135 -1.02 -5.60 2.39
CA SER A 135 -1.79 -4.39 2.73
C SER A 135 -1.11 -3.48 3.76
N SER A 136 0.01 -3.91 4.37
CA SER A 136 0.82 -3.09 5.26
C SER A 136 1.42 -1.84 4.61
N VAL A 137 1.57 -1.86 3.28
CA VAL A 137 2.12 -0.72 2.51
C VAL A 137 1.08 0.02 1.70
N TYR A 138 -0.21 -0.36 1.81
CA TYR A 138 -1.29 0.24 1.03
C TYR A 138 -1.52 1.70 1.38
N THR A 139 -1.85 2.47 0.36
CA THR A 139 -2.45 3.80 0.48
C THR A 139 -3.90 3.69 0.97
N VAL A 140 -4.52 4.82 1.30
CA VAL A 140 -5.95 4.88 1.66
C VAL A 140 -6.83 4.33 0.53
N ASP A 141 -6.55 4.70 -0.72
CA ASP A 141 -7.36 4.28 -1.87
C ASP A 141 -7.19 2.79 -2.18
N GLU A 142 -5.99 2.25 -2.04
CA GLU A 142 -5.72 0.80 -2.19
C GLU A 142 -6.41 0.00 -1.09
N MET A 143 -6.35 0.49 0.15
CA MET A 143 -7.03 -0.14 1.27
C MET A 143 -8.54 -0.09 1.14
N ARG A 144 -9.10 1.01 0.59
CA ARG A 144 -10.52 1.13 0.29
C ARG A 144 -10.96 0.06 -0.68
N ARG A 145 -10.25 -0.11 -1.82
CA ARG A 145 -10.57 -1.18 -2.80
C ARG A 145 -10.57 -2.57 -2.19
N LEU A 146 -9.60 -2.86 -1.31
CA LEU A 146 -9.55 -4.15 -0.62
C LEU A 146 -10.75 -4.35 0.31
N ILE A 147 -11.17 -3.31 1.04
CA ILE A 147 -12.33 -3.35 1.94
C ILE A 147 -13.61 -3.46 1.13
N ASP A 148 -13.75 -2.71 0.03
CA ASP A 148 -14.92 -2.78 -0.83
C ASP A 148 -15.11 -4.22 -1.36
N ALA A 149 -14.05 -4.88 -1.81
CA ALA A 149 -14.11 -6.29 -2.24
C ALA A 149 -14.53 -7.24 -1.11
N LEU A 150 -14.03 -7.04 0.11
CA LEU A 150 -14.44 -7.83 1.28
C LEU A 150 -15.91 -7.58 1.67
N VAL A 151 -16.39 -6.34 1.55
CA VAL A 151 -17.79 -5.97 1.78
C VAL A 151 -18.69 -6.62 0.73
N ASP A 152 -18.32 -6.58 -0.53
CA ASP A 152 -19.07 -7.20 -1.62
C ASP A 152 -19.19 -8.72 -1.41
N GLU A 153 -18.13 -9.38 -0.99
CA GLU A 153 -18.15 -10.80 -0.65
C GLU A 153 -19.06 -11.09 0.56
N CYS A 154 -19.01 -10.27 1.61
CA CYS A 154 -19.93 -10.38 2.73
C CYS A 154 -21.39 -10.27 2.27
N ASN A 155 -21.70 -9.34 1.38
CA ASN A 155 -23.04 -9.15 0.83
C ASN A 155 -23.49 -10.39 0.02
N GLN A 156 -22.62 -10.95 -0.82
CA GLN A 156 -22.90 -12.18 -1.59
C GLN A 156 -23.18 -13.39 -0.68
N LEU A 157 -22.51 -13.46 0.45
CA LEU A 157 -22.68 -14.51 1.45
C LEU A 157 -23.82 -14.22 2.45
N ASN A 158 -24.56 -13.12 2.28
CA ASN A 158 -25.60 -12.65 3.20
C ASN A 158 -25.11 -12.48 4.65
N ILE A 159 -23.83 -12.10 4.83
CA ILE A 159 -23.26 -11.80 6.14
C ILE A 159 -23.72 -10.40 6.58
N PRO A 160 -24.35 -10.24 7.75
CA PRO A 160 -24.77 -8.94 8.23
C PRO A 160 -23.54 -8.06 8.51
N LEU A 161 -23.49 -6.90 7.83
CA LEU A 161 -22.48 -5.87 8.05
C LEU A 161 -23.02 -4.80 8.97
N GLU A 162 -22.13 -4.13 9.67
CA GLU A 162 -22.46 -2.92 10.39
C GLU A 162 -22.85 -1.81 9.40
N ASN A 163 -23.67 -0.85 9.87
CA ASN A 163 -24.27 0.18 9.03
C ASN A 163 -23.22 0.86 8.12
N ASN A 164 -23.59 1.10 6.86
CA ASN A 164 -22.76 1.80 5.87
C ASN A 164 -22.20 3.14 6.40
N ASP A 165 -22.91 3.84 7.26
CA ASP A 165 -22.44 5.08 7.89
C ASP A 165 -21.23 4.85 8.80
N TYR A 166 -21.16 3.73 9.51
CA TYR A 166 -20.01 3.34 10.30
C TYR A 166 -18.81 3.01 9.41
N ILE A 167 -19.05 2.28 8.32
CA ILE A 167 -18.01 1.96 7.31
C ILE A 167 -17.48 3.25 6.68
N ASN A 168 -18.38 4.14 6.27
CA ASN A 168 -18.02 5.44 5.70
C ASN A 168 -17.30 6.35 6.70
N SER A 169 -17.69 6.32 7.99
CA SER A 169 -16.99 7.07 9.04
C SER A 169 -15.58 6.56 9.24
N LEU A 170 -15.34 5.24 9.26
CA LEU A 170 -14.02 4.66 9.31
C LEU A 170 -13.20 5.08 8.08
N ILE A 171 -13.78 5.02 6.89
CA ILE A 171 -13.12 5.44 5.64
C ILE A 171 -12.77 6.94 5.68
N ASN A 172 -13.66 7.79 6.20
CA ASN A 172 -13.46 9.24 6.30
C ASN A 172 -12.51 9.63 7.44
N GLU A 173 -12.56 8.98 8.59
CA GLU A 173 -11.60 9.14 9.69
C GLU A 173 -10.18 8.80 9.25
N TRP A 174 -10.03 7.89 8.31
CA TRP A 174 -8.73 7.54 7.71
C TRP A 174 -8.10 8.71 6.97
N GLY A 175 -8.92 9.63 6.43
CA GLY A 175 -8.45 10.87 5.81
C GLY A 175 -8.15 12.00 6.81
N ASN A 176 -8.79 12.01 7.97
CA ASN A 176 -8.77 13.14 8.92
C ASN A 176 -7.77 12.99 10.06
N ASN A 177 -7.43 11.78 10.50
CA ASN A 177 -6.47 11.58 11.60
C ASN A 177 -5.04 11.99 11.23
N GLU A 178 -4.71 12.08 9.95
CA GLU A 178 -3.40 12.58 9.52
C GLU A 178 -3.29 14.12 9.54
N GLN A 179 -4.40 14.86 9.66
CA GLN A 179 -4.34 16.33 9.81
C GLN A 179 -3.96 16.76 11.23
N LYS A 180 -4.21 15.93 12.25
CA LYS A 180 -3.90 16.26 13.65
C LYS A 180 -2.44 15.98 14.02
N GLU A 181 -1.79 15.03 13.39
CA GLU A 181 -0.35 14.76 13.63
C GLU A 181 0.59 15.70 12.86
N ALA A 182 0.07 16.46 11.89
CA ALA A 182 0.85 17.43 11.13
C ALA A 182 0.87 18.84 11.74
N THR A 183 0.16 19.08 12.84
CA THR A 183 0.03 20.37 13.55
C THR A 183 0.45 20.31 15.01
N GLY A 184 1.09 19.23 15.47
CA GLY A 184 1.68 19.09 16.81
C GLY A 184 3.20 19.14 16.78
#